data_bd79037a51e24e39286dded2c03c69ed
#
_entry.id   bd79037a51e24e39286dded2c03c69ed
#
_cell.length_a   1.000
_cell.length_b   1.000
_cell.length_c   1.000
_cell.angle_alpha   90.00
_cell.angle_beta   90.00
_cell.angle_gamma   90.00
#
_symmetry.space_group_name_H-M   'P 1'
#
loop_
_entity.id
_entity.type
_entity.pdbx_description
1 polymer ?
#
loop_
_entity_poly.entity_id
_entity_poly.type
_entity_poly.pdbx_seq_one_letter_code
_entity_poly.pdbx_strand_id
1 'polypeptide(L)'
;AIEHPWVSRAIENAQRKVEARNFDIRKQLLEFDDVANDQRQVVYAQRNELMDAESIEDTIQNIQDDVIGAVIDQYIPPQSVEELWDIPGLEQRLHQEFMLKLPIQEWLDKEDDLHEESLRERIITAWGDAYKAKEEMVGAQVLRQFEKAVMLQTLDGLWKEHLAAMDHLRQGIHLRGYAQKNPKQEYKRESFELFQQLLNTLKHDVISVLSKVQVQAQSDVEEMEARRREEDAKIQRDYQHAAAESLVGSSDEHEAVTAQAPMIRDGEKV
;
A
#
# COMPACT_ATOMS: atom_id res chain seq x y z
N ALA A 1 -50.24 20.77 -34.56
CA ALA A 1 -48.87 21.21 -34.77
C ALA A 1 -48.76 22.68 -34.32
N ILE A 2 -47.73 22.99 -33.52
CA ILE A 2 -47.46 24.36 -33.05
C ILE A 2 -46.59 25.01 -34.14
N GLU A 3 -47.26 25.66 -35.11
CA GLU A 3 -46.59 26.18 -36.33
C GLU A 3 -46.39 27.71 -36.33
N HIS A 4 -46.53 28.36 -35.15
CA HIS A 4 -46.37 29.80 -35.10
C HIS A 4 -44.87 30.18 -35.04
N PRO A 5 -44.36 31.11 -35.90
CA PRO A 5 -42.93 31.48 -35.98
C PRO A 5 -42.33 31.95 -34.64
N TRP A 6 -43.12 32.55 -33.78
CA TRP A 6 -42.68 33.00 -32.46
C TRP A 6 -42.43 31.84 -31.51
N VAL A 7 -43.20 30.78 -31.58
CA VAL A 7 -43.04 29.58 -30.78
C VAL A 7 -41.79 28.82 -31.22
N SER A 8 -41.59 28.69 -32.54
CA SER A 8 -40.37 28.07 -33.08
C SER A 8 -39.10 28.82 -32.62
N ARG A 9 -39.12 30.15 -32.66
CA ARG A 9 -38.00 30.98 -32.18
C ARG A 9 -37.79 30.86 -30.66
N ALA A 10 -38.88 30.77 -29.88
CA ALA A 10 -38.79 30.56 -28.44
C ALA A 10 -38.18 29.20 -28.09
N ILE A 11 -38.55 28.13 -28.81
CA ILE A 11 -37.97 26.79 -28.67
C ILE A 11 -36.47 26.79 -29.03
N GLU A 12 -36.12 27.42 -30.17
CA GLU A 12 -34.71 27.54 -30.59
C GLU A 12 -33.85 28.25 -29.52
N ASN A 13 -34.35 29.37 -28.99
CA ASN A 13 -33.65 30.09 -27.92
C ASN A 13 -33.54 29.28 -26.63
N ALA A 14 -34.57 28.49 -26.28
CA ALA A 14 -34.53 27.62 -25.14
C ALA A 14 -33.49 26.50 -25.34
N GLN A 15 -33.45 25.87 -26.52
CA GLN A 15 -32.45 24.86 -26.87
C GLN A 15 -31.04 25.41 -26.80
N ARG A 16 -30.76 26.58 -27.36
CA ARG A 16 -29.43 27.23 -27.26
C ARG A 16 -29.01 27.46 -25.83
N LYS A 17 -29.91 27.86 -24.94
CA LYS A 17 -29.61 28.03 -23.50
C LYS A 17 -29.29 26.72 -22.83
N VAL A 18 -30.01 25.64 -23.12
CA VAL A 18 -29.74 24.29 -22.58
C VAL A 18 -28.42 23.77 -23.13
N GLU A 19 -28.14 23.92 -24.41
CA GLU A 19 -26.89 23.51 -25.04
C GLU A 19 -25.69 24.27 -24.44
N ALA A 20 -25.80 25.58 -24.25
CA ALA A 20 -24.76 26.39 -23.61
C ALA A 20 -24.47 25.89 -22.17
N ARG A 21 -25.54 25.65 -21.39
CA ARG A 21 -25.38 25.11 -20.03
C ARG A 21 -24.73 23.73 -20.03
N ASN A 22 -25.13 22.83 -20.90
CA ASN A 22 -24.55 21.51 -21.03
C ASN A 22 -23.08 21.56 -21.48
N PHE A 23 -22.76 22.52 -22.36
CA PHE A 23 -21.37 22.78 -22.77
C PHE A 23 -20.52 23.24 -21.57
N ASP A 24 -21.01 24.19 -20.78
CA ASP A 24 -20.28 24.68 -19.60
C ASP A 24 -20.06 23.59 -18.58
N ILE A 25 -21.08 22.73 -18.33
CA ILE A 25 -20.93 21.57 -17.42
C ILE A 25 -19.85 20.61 -17.94
N ARG A 26 -19.89 20.23 -19.21
CA ARG A 26 -18.89 19.35 -19.82
C ARG A 26 -17.49 19.96 -19.78
N LYS A 27 -17.37 21.25 -20.06
CA LYS A 27 -16.10 21.97 -19.96
C LYS A 27 -15.52 21.93 -18.55
N GLN A 28 -16.35 22.12 -17.53
CA GLN A 28 -15.91 22.01 -16.13
C GLN A 28 -15.44 20.59 -15.78
N LEU A 29 -16.15 19.56 -16.26
CA LEU A 29 -15.72 18.18 -16.03
C LEU A 29 -14.36 17.88 -16.67
N LEU A 30 -14.16 18.34 -17.91
CA LEU A 30 -12.86 18.18 -18.58
C LEU A 30 -11.72 18.87 -17.82
N GLU A 31 -11.94 20.06 -17.27
CA GLU A 31 -10.92 20.78 -16.50
C GLU A 31 -10.49 20.03 -15.22
N PHE A 32 -11.39 19.24 -14.60
CA PHE A 32 -11.04 18.35 -13.48
C PHE A 32 -10.34 17.08 -13.98
N ASP A 33 -10.82 16.51 -15.08
CA ASP A 33 -10.24 15.31 -15.66
C ASP A 33 -8.81 15.54 -16.20
N ASP A 34 -8.51 16.73 -16.70
CA ASP A 34 -7.17 17.12 -17.16
C ASP A 34 -6.13 16.97 -16.04
N VAL A 35 -6.44 17.43 -14.82
CA VAL A 35 -5.53 17.33 -13.67
C VAL A 35 -5.23 15.85 -13.33
N ALA A 36 -6.26 15.00 -13.30
CA ALA A 36 -6.09 13.58 -13.05
C ALA A 36 -5.32 12.89 -14.19
N ASN A 37 -5.51 13.35 -15.43
CA ASN A 37 -4.80 12.82 -16.59
C ASN A 37 -3.32 13.19 -16.59
N ASP A 38 -2.97 14.42 -16.21
CA ASP A 38 -1.58 14.86 -16.09
C ASP A 38 -0.84 13.99 -15.03
N GLN A 39 -1.46 13.76 -13.89
CA GLN A 39 -0.91 12.89 -12.85
C GLN A 39 -0.78 11.43 -13.32
N ARG A 40 -1.77 10.94 -14.08
CA ARG A 40 -1.74 9.60 -14.68
C ARG A 40 -0.55 9.44 -15.64
N GLN A 41 -0.29 10.45 -16.47
CA GLN A 41 0.84 10.40 -17.39
C GLN A 41 2.17 10.28 -16.64
N VAL A 42 2.36 11.01 -15.53
CA VAL A 42 3.55 10.93 -14.69
C VAL A 42 3.69 9.54 -14.09
N VAL A 43 2.63 9.02 -13.45
CA VAL A 43 2.67 7.70 -12.80
C VAL A 43 2.93 6.59 -13.81
N TYR A 44 2.28 6.63 -14.99
CA TYR A 44 2.48 5.59 -15.99
C TYR A 44 3.84 5.67 -16.67
N ALA A 45 4.39 6.88 -16.85
CA ALA A 45 5.77 7.03 -17.33
C ALA A 45 6.76 6.41 -16.34
N GLN A 46 6.66 6.73 -15.04
CA GLN A 46 7.49 6.14 -14.00
C GLN A 46 7.32 4.62 -13.91
N ARG A 47 6.07 4.13 -14.00
CA ARG A 47 5.80 2.70 -13.98
C ARG A 47 6.44 1.96 -15.15
N ASN A 48 6.37 2.54 -16.34
CA ASN A 48 7.01 1.96 -17.53
C ASN A 48 8.54 1.97 -17.40
N GLU A 49 9.13 3.06 -16.94
CA GLU A 49 10.55 3.16 -16.66
C GLU A 49 11.01 2.10 -15.66
N LEU A 50 10.26 1.90 -14.56
CA LEU A 50 10.54 0.84 -13.60
C LEU A 50 10.43 -0.55 -14.23
N MET A 51 9.49 -0.81 -15.14
CA MET A 51 9.35 -2.10 -15.80
C MET A 51 10.50 -2.38 -16.77
N ASP A 52 10.96 -1.37 -17.48
CA ASP A 52 12.02 -1.49 -18.51
C ASP A 52 13.42 -1.50 -17.91
N ALA A 53 13.61 -0.93 -16.71
CA ALA A 53 14.90 -0.89 -16.03
C ALA A 53 15.39 -2.31 -15.66
N GLU A 54 16.66 -2.60 -15.93
CA GLU A 54 17.30 -3.86 -15.47
C GLU A 54 17.53 -3.83 -13.95
N SER A 55 17.93 -2.68 -13.41
CA SER A 55 18.13 -2.44 -11.98
C SER A 55 17.54 -1.09 -11.59
N ILE A 56 17.02 -1.00 -10.37
CA ILE A 56 16.54 0.24 -9.76
C ILE A 56 17.33 0.59 -8.49
N GLU A 57 18.52 0.04 -8.35
CA GLU A 57 19.38 0.21 -7.17
C GLU A 57 19.63 1.66 -6.82
N ASP A 58 20.07 2.48 -7.78
CA ASP A 58 20.33 3.90 -7.58
C ASP A 58 19.05 4.65 -7.13
N THR A 59 17.90 4.26 -7.68
CA THR A 59 16.60 4.81 -7.30
C THR A 59 16.27 4.47 -5.85
N ILE A 60 16.49 3.22 -5.44
CA ILE A 60 16.26 2.77 -4.06
C ILE A 60 17.20 3.49 -3.09
N GLN A 61 18.48 3.63 -3.43
CA GLN A 61 19.44 4.38 -2.59
C GLN A 61 19.01 5.84 -2.39
N ASN A 62 18.65 6.53 -3.47
CA ASN A 62 18.18 7.92 -3.38
C ASN A 62 16.91 8.06 -2.52
N ILE A 63 15.94 7.15 -2.70
CA ILE A 63 14.71 7.14 -1.91
C ILE A 63 15.01 6.87 -0.44
N GLN A 64 15.95 5.98 -0.16
CA GLN A 64 16.42 5.65 1.17
C GLN A 64 16.98 6.87 1.89
N ASP A 65 17.91 7.58 1.24
CA ASP A 65 18.52 8.77 1.82
C ASP A 65 17.48 9.85 2.13
N ASP A 66 16.52 10.04 1.20
CA ASP A 66 15.39 10.95 1.40
C ASP A 66 14.52 10.54 2.60
N VAL A 67 14.16 9.27 2.71
CA VAL A 67 13.25 8.76 3.75
C VAL A 67 13.92 8.79 5.12
N ILE A 68 15.14 8.27 5.22
CA ILE A 68 15.88 8.26 6.49
C ILE A 68 16.21 9.68 6.92
N GLY A 69 16.64 10.55 6.00
CA GLY A 69 16.85 11.97 6.25
C GLY A 69 15.60 12.65 6.80
N ALA A 70 14.44 12.41 6.18
CA ALA A 70 13.17 12.99 6.63
C ALA A 70 12.73 12.45 8.02
N VAL A 71 13.05 11.20 8.36
CA VAL A 71 12.81 10.66 9.70
C VAL A 71 13.75 11.31 10.71
N ILE A 72 15.02 11.46 10.40
CA ILE A 72 15.98 12.15 11.29
C ILE A 72 15.52 13.58 11.56
N ASP A 73 15.09 14.33 10.53
CA ASP A 73 14.63 15.73 10.66
C ASP A 73 13.48 15.92 11.68
N GLN A 74 12.66 14.88 11.88
CA GLN A 74 11.54 14.94 12.84
C GLN A 74 12.03 14.92 14.30
N TYR A 75 13.16 14.29 14.57
CA TYR A 75 13.70 14.10 15.93
C TYR A 75 14.94 14.95 16.18
N ILE A 76 15.69 15.25 15.13
CA ILE A 76 16.87 16.09 15.10
C ILE A 76 16.65 17.18 14.05
N PRO A 77 16.02 18.32 14.42
CA PRO A 77 15.79 19.39 13.47
C PRO A 77 17.12 19.92 12.90
N PRO A 78 17.19 20.20 11.60
CA PRO A 78 18.41 20.73 10.97
C PRO A 78 18.92 21.99 11.69
N GLN A 79 20.24 22.07 11.88
CA GLN A 79 20.92 23.18 12.55
C GLN A 79 20.47 23.41 14.01
N SER A 80 19.92 22.39 14.66
CA SER A 80 19.54 22.45 16.07
C SER A 80 20.68 22.04 17.00
N VAL A 81 20.57 22.43 18.26
CA VAL A 81 21.48 22.04 19.33
C VAL A 81 21.03 20.72 19.95
N GLU A 82 21.98 19.99 20.53
CA GLU A 82 21.77 18.63 21.05
C GLU A 82 20.64 18.54 22.09
N GLU A 83 20.45 19.61 22.90
CA GLU A 83 19.39 19.66 23.91
C GLU A 83 17.96 19.59 23.35
N LEU A 84 17.80 19.81 22.05
CA LEU A 84 16.51 19.72 21.36
C LEU A 84 16.27 18.36 20.68
N TRP A 85 17.26 17.46 20.75
CA TRP A 85 17.17 16.18 20.04
C TRP A 85 16.43 15.14 20.87
N ASP A 86 15.49 14.45 20.22
CA ASP A 86 14.80 13.28 20.80
C ASP A 86 15.47 11.99 20.31
N ILE A 87 16.62 11.67 20.88
CA ILE A 87 17.39 10.48 20.51
C ILE A 87 16.65 9.18 20.82
N PRO A 88 16.03 9.00 22.01
CA PRO A 88 15.28 7.79 22.32
C PRO A 88 14.10 7.58 21.36
N GLY A 89 13.41 8.67 20.97
CA GLY A 89 12.34 8.63 19.98
C GLY A 89 12.84 8.19 18.60
N LEU A 90 13.99 8.72 18.17
CA LEU A 90 14.64 8.36 16.90
C LEU A 90 15.04 6.88 16.88
N GLU A 91 15.73 6.38 17.91
CA GLU A 91 16.14 4.97 18.03
C GLU A 91 14.94 4.04 17.96
N GLN A 92 13.87 4.38 18.68
CA GLN A 92 12.63 3.61 18.66
C GLN A 92 11.98 3.61 17.28
N ARG A 93 11.94 4.74 16.61
CA ARG A 93 11.36 4.90 15.28
C ARG A 93 12.12 4.11 14.23
N LEU A 94 13.45 4.24 14.20
CA LEU A 94 14.32 3.49 13.30
C LEU A 94 14.17 1.98 13.50
N HIS A 95 14.04 1.54 14.75
CA HIS A 95 13.84 0.12 15.02
C HIS A 95 12.45 -0.36 14.58
N GLN A 96 11.38 0.36 14.86
CA GLN A 96 10.02 -0.06 14.53
C GLN A 96 9.71 -0.04 13.04
N GLU A 97 10.19 0.97 12.33
CA GLU A 97 9.89 1.15 10.90
C GLU A 97 10.86 0.48 9.97
N PHE A 98 12.15 0.45 10.34
CA PHE A 98 13.20 -0.05 9.46
C PHE A 98 13.98 -1.25 10.05
N MET A 99 13.59 -1.75 11.21
CA MET A 99 14.30 -2.85 11.94
C MET A 99 15.76 -2.53 12.22
N LEU A 100 16.14 -1.25 12.25
CA LEU A 100 17.49 -0.77 12.44
C LEU A 100 17.70 -0.45 13.92
N LYS A 101 18.60 -1.20 14.57
CA LYS A 101 19.00 -0.96 15.96
C LYS A 101 20.33 -0.26 15.97
N LEU A 102 20.33 1.01 16.30
CA LEU A 102 21.53 1.82 16.43
C LEU A 102 21.63 2.36 17.85
N PRO A 103 22.80 2.26 18.51
CA PRO A 103 23.04 2.82 19.84
C PRO A 103 23.45 4.31 19.71
N ILE A 104 22.52 5.16 19.25
CA ILE A 104 22.83 6.57 18.93
C ILE A 104 23.23 7.33 20.19
N GLN A 105 22.51 7.10 21.30
CA GLN A 105 22.86 7.71 22.58
C GLN A 105 24.29 7.35 23.02
N GLU A 106 24.71 6.09 22.85
CA GLU A 106 26.08 5.68 23.18
C GLU A 106 27.14 6.33 22.29
N TRP A 107 26.79 6.68 21.06
CA TRP A 107 27.72 7.39 20.17
C TRP A 107 27.93 8.82 20.65
N LEU A 108 26.87 9.52 21.03
CA LEU A 108 26.93 10.86 21.59
C LEU A 108 27.70 10.89 22.92
N ASP A 109 27.47 9.92 23.78
CA ASP A 109 28.18 9.82 25.09
C ASP A 109 29.69 9.56 24.95
N LYS A 110 30.13 9.00 23.81
CA LYS A 110 31.55 8.64 23.56
C LYS A 110 32.30 9.69 22.75
N GLU A 111 31.61 10.49 21.95
CA GLU A 111 32.19 11.38 20.96
C GLU A 111 31.61 12.79 21.13
N ASP A 112 32.26 13.65 21.90
CA ASP A 112 31.82 15.03 22.18
C ASP A 112 31.78 15.94 20.92
N ASP A 113 32.45 15.53 19.82
CA ASP A 113 32.51 16.29 18.55
C ASP A 113 31.47 15.80 17.52
N LEU A 114 30.50 14.94 17.90
CA LEU A 114 29.52 14.41 16.98
C LEU A 114 28.41 15.45 16.73
N HIS A 115 28.51 16.17 15.62
CA HIS A 115 27.51 17.17 15.22
C HIS A 115 26.36 16.54 14.41
N GLU A 116 25.28 17.30 14.24
CA GLU A 116 24.07 16.86 13.53
C GLU A 116 24.38 16.24 12.15
N GLU A 117 25.21 16.90 11.32
CA GLU A 117 25.55 16.42 9.98
C GLU A 117 26.30 15.07 10.01
N SER A 118 27.32 14.95 10.90
CA SER A 118 28.10 13.71 11.03
C SER A 118 27.29 12.56 11.64
N LEU A 119 26.38 12.87 12.55
CA LEU A 119 25.43 11.88 13.09
C LEU A 119 24.47 11.38 12.00
N ARG A 120 23.94 12.27 11.18
CA ARG A 120 23.07 11.95 10.04
C ARG A 120 23.79 11.03 9.05
N GLU A 121 24.98 11.39 8.62
CA GLU A 121 25.79 10.58 7.70
C GLU A 121 26.07 9.19 8.28
N ARG A 122 26.36 9.11 9.58
CA ARG A 122 26.64 7.86 10.28
C ARG A 122 25.39 6.94 10.32
N ILE A 123 24.20 7.50 10.56
CA ILE A 123 22.94 6.75 10.54
C ILE A 123 22.64 6.23 9.12
N ILE A 124 22.77 7.09 8.10
CA ILE A 124 22.55 6.70 6.70
C ILE A 124 23.54 5.62 6.27
N THR A 125 24.83 5.77 6.63
CA THR A 125 25.85 4.76 6.33
C THR A 125 25.55 3.43 7.02
N ALA A 126 25.19 3.46 8.30
CA ALA A 126 24.86 2.24 9.06
C ALA A 126 23.64 1.50 8.46
N TRP A 127 22.66 2.22 7.95
CA TRP A 127 21.54 1.60 7.24
C TRP A 127 22.00 1.01 5.90
N GLY A 128 22.81 1.73 5.12
CA GLY A 128 23.38 1.24 3.86
C GLY A 128 24.19 -0.04 4.06
N ASP A 129 24.99 -0.12 5.12
CA ASP A 129 25.76 -1.31 5.46
C ASP A 129 24.85 -2.49 5.85
N ALA A 130 23.79 -2.24 6.62
CA ALA A 130 22.79 -3.26 6.94
C ALA A 130 22.07 -3.76 5.69
N TYR A 131 21.81 -2.88 4.73
CA TYR A 131 21.17 -3.25 3.46
C TYR A 131 22.12 -4.06 2.55
N LYS A 132 23.41 -3.69 2.49
CA LYS A 132 24.43 -4.46 1.77
C LYS A 132 24.62 -5.86 2.37
N ALA A 133 24.65 -5.96 3.70
CA ALA A 133 24.71 -7.27 4.35
C ALA A 133 23.50 -8.15 3.99
N LYS A 134 22.32 -7.56 3.84
CA LYS A 134 21.14 -8.27 3.33
C LYS A 134 21.32 -8.72 1.88
N GLU A 135 21.89 -7.87 1.03
CA GLU A 135 22.19 -8.21 -0.37
C GLU A 135 23.16 -9.37 -0.49
N GLU A 136 24.20 -9.41 0.33
CA GLU A 136 25.19 -10.52 0.37
C GLU A 136 24.53 -11.85 0.76
N MET A 137 23.54 -11.83 1.67
CA MET A 137 22.81 -13.04 2.09
C MET A 137 21.87 -13.59 1.02
N VAL A 138 21.19 -12.71 0.28
CA VAL A 138 20.14 -13.07 -0.68
C VAL A 138 20.69 -13.29 -2.09
N GLY A 139 21.73 -12.55 -2.41
CA GLY A 139 22.24 -12.36 -3.76
C GLY A 139 21.61 -11.17 -4.48
N ALA A 140 22.46 -10.38 -5.13
CA ALA A 140 22.08 -9.12 -5.76
C ALA A 140 20.91 -9.27 -6.74
N GLN A 141 20.90 -10.30 -7.59
CA GLN A 141 19.86 -10.49 -8.60
C GLN A 141 18.46 -10.67 -7.99
N VAL A 142 18.35 -11.46 -6.93
CA VAL A 142 17.08 -11.72 -6.25
C VAL A 142 16.60 -10.44 -5.56
N LEU A 143 17.52 -9.71 -4.91
CA LEU A 143 17.18 -8.46 -4.24
C LEU A 143 16.67 -7.41 -5.24
N ARG A 144 17.32 -7.23 -6.41
CA ARG A 144 16.88 -6.30 -7.46
C ARG A 144 15.49 -6.64 -8.00
N GLN A 145 15.19 -7.92 -8.20
CA GLN A 145 13.84 -8.34 -8.60
C GLN A 145 12.79 -8.04 -7.52
N PHE A 146 13.16 -8.25 -6.27
CA PHE A 146 12.28 -7.97 -5.14
C PHE A 146 12.01 -6.47 -4.98
N GLU A 147 13.03 -5.62 -5.05
CA GLU A 147 12.90 -4.16 -5.03
C GLU A 147 11.93 -3.67 -6.11
N LYS A 148 12.10 -4.16 -7.33
CA LYS A 148 11.23 -3.83 -8.45
C LYS A 148 9.78 -4.27 -8.22
N ALA A 149 9.58 -5.47 -7.70
CA ALA A 149 8.25 -5.99 -7.40
C ALA A 149 7.56 -5.18 -6.30
N VAL A 150 8.26 -4.85 -5.21
CA VAL A 150 7.74 -4.03 -4.10
C VAL A 150 7.37 -2.64 -4.61
N MET A 151 8.27 -1.99 -5.37
CA MET A 151 8.03 -0.66 -5.92
C MET A 151 6.77 -0.62 -6.79
N LEU A 152 6.64 -1.57 -7.73
CA LEU A 152 5.48 -1.64 -8.62
C LEU A 152 4.19 -1.94 -7.88
N GLN A 153 4.21 -2.87 -6.93
CA GLN A 153 3.03 -3.25 -6.15
C GLN A 153 2.55 -2.09 -5.28
N THR A 154 3.46 -1.40 -4.60
CA THR A 154 3.14 -0.25 -3.75
C THR A 154 2.61 0.91 -4.58
N LEU A 155 3.26 1.22 -5.72
CA LEU A 155 2.81 2.26 -6.65
C LEU A 155 1.39 1.98 -7.15
N ASP A 156 1.12 0.75 -7.60
CA ASP A 156 -0.20 0.36 -8.13
C ASP A 156 -1.29 0.41 -7.05
N GLY A 157 -0.96 0.08 -5.80
CA GLY A 157 -1.86 0.18 -4.64
C GLY A 157 -2.21 1.63 -4.33
N LEU A 158 -1.21 2.44 -4.07
CA LEU A 158 -1.37 3.86 -3.73
C LEU A 158 -2.01 4.68 -4.85
N TRP A 159 -1.74 4.33 -6.11
CA TRP A 159 -2.39 4.98 -7.25
C TRP A 159 -3.91 4.75 -7.27
N LYS A 160 -4.37 3.54 -6.95
CA LYS A 160 -5.82 3.25 -6.85
C LYS A 160 -6.48 4.06 -5.73
N GLU A 161 -5.82 4.14 -4.57
CA GLU A 161 -6.30 4.93 -3.44
C GLU A 161 -6.34 6.43 -3.78
N HIS A 162 -5.32 6.92 -4.46
CA HIS A 162 -5.26 8.30 -4.92
C HIS A 162 -6.39 8.65 -5.88
N LEU A 163 -6.70 7.78 -6.85
CA LEU A 163 -7.83 8.00 -7.76
C LEU A 163 -9.16 8.07 -7.00
N ALA A 164 -9.35 7.25 -5.97
CA ALA A 164 -10.53 7.32 -5.11
C ALA A 164 -10.57 8.64 -4.31
N ALA A 165 -9.43 9.09 -3.76
CA ALA A 165 -9.33 10.37 -3.06
C ALA A 165 -9.62 11.56 -3.99
N MET A 166 -9.12 11.53 -5.24
CA MET A 166 -9.39 12.54 -6.26
C MET A 166 -10.89 12.60 -6.63
N ASP A 167 -11.57 11.46 -6.69
CA ASP A 167 -13.01 11.42 -6.93
C ASP A 167 -13.80 12.02 -5.76
N HIS A 168 -13.42 11.71 -4.52
CA HIS A 168 -14.01 12.34 -3.33
C HIS A 168 -13.77 13.86 -3.31
N LEU A 169 -12.56 14.30 -3.63
CA LEU A 169 -12.24 15.73 -3.73
C LEU A 169 -13.14 16.42 -4.77
N ARG A 170 -13.30 15.81 -5.95
CA ARG A 170 -14.16 16.32 -7.03
C ARG A 170 -15.61 16.49 -6.59
N GLN A 171 -16.15 15.51 -5.86
CA GLN A 171 -17.53 15.56 -5.35
C GLN A 171 -17.73 16.71 -4.34
N GLY A 172 -16.73 16.93 -3.46
CA GLY A 172 -16.81 17.93 -2.38
C GLY A 172 -16.36 19.34 -2.75
N ILE A 173 -15.64 19.53 -3.86
CA ILE A 173 -14.93 20.79 -4.15
C ILE A 173 -15.86 22.01 -4.30
N HIS A 174 -17.09 21.77 -4.77
CA HIS A 174 -18.09 22.85 -4.95
C HIS A 174 -18.44 23.55 -3.64
N LEU A 175 -18.30 22.87 -2.49
CA LEU A 175 -18.55 23.46 -1.16
C LEU A 175 -17.56 24.58 -0.84
N ARG A 176 -16.37 24.60 -1.46
CA ARG A 176 -15.37 25.68 -1.28
C ARG A 176 -15.90 27.02 -1.80
N GLY A 177 -16.90 27.01 -2.70
CA GLY A 177 -17.57 28.22 -3.18
C GLY A 177 -18.28 28.99 -2.08
N TYR A 178 -18.80 28.33 -1.04
CA TYR A 178 -19.41 29.01 0.10
C TYR A 178 -18.41 29.84 0.91
N ALA A 179 -17.15 29.48 0.88
CA ALA A 179 -16.04 30.23 1.49
C ALA A 179 -15.44 31.28 0.54
N GLN A 180 -16.15 31.64 -0.54
CA GLN A 180 -15.71 32.59 -1.57
C GLN A 180 -14.40 32.18 -2.29
N LYS A 181 -14.03 30.91 -2.25
CA LYS A 181 -12.89 30.37 -2.97
C LYS A 181 -13.31 29.88 -4.35
N ASN A 182 -12.38 29.96 -5.31
CA ASN A 182 -12.62 29.41 -6.63
C ASN A 182 -12.45 27.88 -6.61
N PRO A 183 -13.53 27.08 -6.83
CA PRO A 183 -13.46 25.62 -6.72
C PRO A 183 -12.42 24.98 -7.64
N LYS A 184 -12.17 25.54 -8.84
CA LYS A 184 -11.18 25.01 -9.78
C LYS A 184 -9.75 25.19 -9.28
N GLN A 185 -9.44 26.36 -8.71
CA GLN A 185 -8.11 26.64 -8.16
C GLN A 185 -7.85 25.79 -6.91
N GLU A 186 -8.85 25.66 -6.04
CA GLU A 186 -8.75 24.81 -4.85
C GLU A 186 -8.60 23.34 -5.25
N TYR A 187 -9.34 22.86 -6.27
CA TYR A 187 -9.16 21.49 -6.76
C TYR A 187 -7.74 21.23 -7.25
N LYS A 188 -7.17 22.13 -8.07
CA LYS A 188 -5.78 21.98 -8.54
C LYS A 188 -4.79 21.95 -7.39
N ARG A 189 -4.96 22.83 -6.38
CA ARG A 189 -4.10 22.88 -5.21
C ARG A 189 -4.20 21.61 -4.36
N GLU A 190 -5.43 21.26 -3.97
CA GLU A 190 -5.67 20.09 -3.12
C GLU A 190 -5.28 18.77 -3.83
N SER A 191 -5.50 18.67 -5.16
CA SER A 191 -5.04 17.53 -5.96
C SER A 191 -3.52 17.41 -6.01
N PHE A 192 -2.82 18.54 -6.09
CA PHE A 192 -1.36 18.55 -6.04
C PHE A 192 -0.84 18.09 -4.67
N GLU A 193 -1.44 18.58 -3.59
CA GLU A 193 -1.11 18.15 -2.22
C GLU A 193 -1.33 16.64 -2.03
N LEU A 194 -2.45 16.11 -2.51
CA LEU A 194 -2.73 14.65 -2.48
C LEU A 194 -1.70 13.87 -3.29
N PHE A 195 -1.28 14.38 -4.45
CA PHE A 195 -0.28 13.70 -5.28
C PHE A 195 1.12 13.72 -4.63
N GLN A 196 1.51 14.83 -4.02
CA GLN A 196 2.75 14.89 -3.23
C GLN A 196 2.73 13.91 -2.06
N GLN A 197 1.60 13.81 -1.37
CA GLN A 197 1.42 12.85 -0.29
C GLN A 197 1.55 11.40 -0.78
N LEU A 198 0.97 11.07 -1.94
CA LEU A 198 1.14 9.75 -2.57
C LEU A 198 2.61 9.43 -2.80
N LEU A 199 3.37 10.37 -3.41
CA LEU A 199 4.79 10.15 -3.69
C LEU A 199 5.63 9.98 -2.41
N ASN A 200 5.34 10.75 -1.37
CA ASN A 200 6.04 10.63 -0.08
C ASN A 200 5.68 9.29 0.61
N THR A 201 4.41 8.90 0.60
CA THR A 201 3.97 7.61 1.14
C THR A 201 4.60 6.45 0.37
N LEU A 202 4.67 6.54 -0.97
CA LEU A 202 5.34 5.53 -1.81
C LEU A 202 6.79 5.31 -1.38
N LYS A 203 7.56 6.40 -1.26
CA LYS A 203 8.96 6.32 -0.83
C LYS A 203 9.08 5.64 0.54
N HIS A 204 8.29 6.09 1.51
CA HIS A 204 8.33 5.59 2.88
C HIS A 204 7.93 4.10 2.95
N ASP A 205 6.83 3.72 2.31
CA ASP A 205 6.32 2.34 2.37
C ASP A 205 7.28 1.35 1.69
N VAL A 206 7.85 1.73 0.55
CA VAL A 206 8.84 0.90 -0.14
C VAL A 206 10.04 0.63 0.77
N ILE A 207 10.65 1.67 1.35
CA ILE A 207 11.81 1.50 2.23
C ILE A 207 11.44 0.73 3.51
N SER A 208 10.27 0.97 4.09
CA SER A 208 9.78 0.23 5.25
C SER A 208 9.61 -1.26 4.96
N VAL A 209 9.03 -1.62 3.80
CA VAL A 209 8.87 -3.02 3.39
C VAL A 209 10.22 -3.67 3.13
N LEU A 210 11.09 -3.02 2.34
CA LEU A 210 12.43 -3.53 2.03
C LEU A 210 13.28 -3.72 3.29
N SER A 211 13.12 -2.86 4.29
CA SER A 211 13.83 -2.96 5.57
C SER A 211 13.33 -4.11 6.44
N LYS A 212 12.00 -4.28 6.54
CA LYS A 212 11.35 -5.27 7.41
C LYS A 212 11.44 -6.70 6.90
N VAL A 213 11.59 -6.90 5.61
CA VAL A 213 11.71 -8.25 5.06
C VAL A 213 13.00 -8.90 5.57
N GLN A 214 12.82 -9.93 6.40
CA GLN A 214 13.90 -10.79 6.83
C GLN A 214 14.08 -11.90 5.81
N VAL A 215 15.27 -12.00 5.29
CA VAL A 215 15.60 -13.10 4.40
C VAL A 215 15.97 -14.28 5.27
N GLN A 216 15.17 -15.33 5.19
CA GLN A 216 15.52 -16.62 5.75
C GLN A 216 16.42 -17.34 4.75
N ALA A 217 17.54 -17.87 5.24
CA ALA A 217 18.40 -18.70 4.40
C ALA A 217 17.58 -19.87 3.85
N GLN A 218 17.88 -20.30 2.63
CA GLN A 218 17.14 -21.37 1.95
C GLN A 218 17.10 -22.67 2.79
N SER A 219 18.11 -22.90 3.62
CA SER A 219 18.17 -23.97 4.63
C SER A 219 17.04 -23.87 5.67
N ASP A 220 16.73 -22.66 6.13
CA ASP A 220 15.71 -22.45 7.16
C ASP A 220 14.30 -22.64 6.59
N VAL A 221 14.10 -22.29 5.32
CA VAL A 221 12.83 -22.53 4.60
C VAL A 221 12.63 -24.04 4.40
N GLU A 222 13.68 -24.76 4.00
CA GLU A 222 13.63 -26.22 3.84
C GLU A 222 13.37 -26.94 5.19
N GLU A 223 13.98 -26.47 6.29
CA GLU A 223 13.69 -26.99 7.63
C GLU A 223 12.26 -26.70 8.09
N MET A 224 11.74 -25.49 7.83
CA MET A 224 10.36 -25.17 8.17
C MET A 224 9.36 -25.97 7.34
N GLU A 225 9.62 -26.16 6.06
CA GLU A 225 8.79 -27.03 5.21
C GLU A 225 8.88 -28.48 5.63
N ALA A 226 10.05 -28.98 6.02
CA ALA A 226 10.21 -30.33 6.53
C ALA A 226 9.43 -30.54 7.84
N ARG A 227 9.51 -29.59 8.80
CA ARG A 227 8.71 -29.62 10.04
C ARG A 227 7.20 -29.59 9.76
N ARG A 228 6.77 -28.73 8.85
CA ARG A 228 5.36 -28.67 8.47
C ARG A 228 4.87 -29.97 7.83
N ARG A 229 5.67 -30.57 6.93
CA ARG A 229 5.37 -31.89 6.36
C ARG A 229 5.31 -33.00 7.41
N GLU A 230 6.17 -32.95 8.42
CA GLU A 230 6.15 -33.89 9.56
C GLU A 230 4.91 -33.71 10.44
N GLU A 231 4.50 -32.46 10.71
CA GLU A 231 3.27 -32.16 11.47
C GLU A 231 2.01 -32.60 10.71
N ASP A 232 1.92 -32.29 9.42
CA ASP A 232 0.83 -32.73 8.56
C ASP A 232 0.75 -34.25 8.48
N ALA A 233 1.91 -34.92 8.41
CA ALA A 233 1.97 -36.39 8.40
C ALA A 233 1.61 -37.02 9.77
N LYS A 234 1.83 -36.32 10.89
CA LYS A 234 1.37 -36.75 12.23
C LYS A 234 -0.13 -36.62 12.35
N ILE A 235 -0.68 -35.47 11.94
CA ILE A 235 -2.10 -35.20 11.94
C ILE A 235 -2.83 -36.23 11.06
N GLN A 236 -2.29 -36.55 9.89
CA GLN A 236 -2.89 -37.52 8.99
C GLN A 236 -2.86 -38.96 9.53
N ARG A 237 -1.79 -39.33 10.29
CA ARG A 237 -1.71 -40.62 11.00
C ARG A 237 -2.72 -40.69 12.14
N ASP A 238 -2.87 -39.63 12.93
CA ASP A 238 -3.85 -39.59 14.02
C ASP A 238 -5.29 -39.72 13.51
N TYR A 239 -5.59 -39.07 12.39
CA TYR A 239 -6.91 -39.25 11.71
C TYR A 239 -7.13 -40.66 11.21
N GLN A 240 -6.10 -41.33 10.67
CA GLN A 240 -6.21 -42.72 10.23
C GLN A 240 -6.36 -43.71 11.40
N HIS A 241 -5.68 -43.45 12.54
CA HIS A 241 -5.87 -44.25 13.76
C HIS A 241 -7.28 -44.06 14.35
N ALA A 242 -7.77 -42.85 14.45
CA ALA A 242 -9.13 -42.56 14.92
C ALA A 242 -10.21 -43.21 14.03
N ALA A 243 -9.99 -43.17 12.71
CA ALA A 243 -10.88 -43.84 11.76
C ALA A 243 -10.82 -45.38 11.87
N ALA A 244 -9.64 -45.95 12.13
CA ALA A 244 -9.49 -47.41 12.31
C ALA A 244 -10.09 -47.87 13.64
N GLU A 245 -9.97 -47.11 14.73
CA GLU A 245 -10.63 -47.44 16.02
C GLU A 245 -12.15 -47.34 15.92
N SER A 246 -12.71 -46.40 15.15
CA SER A 246 -14.15 -46.31 14.94
C SER A 246 -14.70 -47.47 14.13
N LEU A 247 -13.90 -48.08 13.25
CA LEU A 247 -14.27 -49.28 12.48
C LEU A 247 -14.18 -50.58 13.29
N VAL A 248 -13.27 -50.66 14.25
CA VAL A 248 -13.14 -51.85 15.12
C VAL A 248 -14.17 -51.84 16.26
N GLY A 249 -14.58 -50.65 16.74
CA GLY A 249 -15.60 -50.51 17.79
C GLY A 249 -17.06 -50.75 17.32
N SER A 250 -17.32 -50.95 16.01
CA SER A 250 -18.67 -51.17 15.47
C SER A 250 -19.04 -52.65 15.21
N SER A 251 -18.20 -53.61 15.63
CA SER A 251 -18.45 -55.05 15.36
C SER A 251 -19.12 -55.81 16.49
N ASP A 252 -19.51 -55.18 17.61
CA ASP A 252 -20.10 -55.89 18.77
C ASP A 252 -21.49 -55.41 19.20
N GLU A 253 -22.37 -55.00 18.27
CA GLU A 253 -23.81 -54.85 18.57
C GLU A 253 -24.66 -55.08 17.32
N HIS A 254 -24.81 -56.31 16.90
CA HIS A 254 -25.96 -56.77 16.09
C HIS A 254 -26.84 -57.68 16.93
N GLU A 255 -27.68 -57.10 17.75
CA GLU A 255 -28.89 -57.74 18.22
C GLU A 255 -30.13 -57.20 17.46
N ALA A 256 -30.88 -58.12 16.96
CA ALA A 256 -32.00 -57.96 16.04
C ALA A 256 -33.15 -57.14 16.65
N VAL A 257 -33.55 -56.06 15.96
CA VAL A 257 -34.90 -55.51 16.12
C VAL A 257 -35.57 -55.49 14.76
N THR A 258 -36.54 -56.42 14.60
CA THR A 258 -37.49 -56.41 13.54
C THR A 258 -38.35 -55.16 13.54
N ALA A 259 -38.21 -54.32 12.51
CA ALA A 259 -39.02 -53.14 12.33
C ALA A 259 -40.15 -53.42 11.34
N GLN A 260 -41.40 -53.25 11.81
CA GLN A 260 -42.62 -53.16 11.02
C GLN A 260 -42.60 -51.87 10.19
N ALA A 261 -42.89 -52.01 8.91
CA ALA A 261 -43.10 -50.91 7.99
C ALA A 261 -44.45 -50.22 8.23
N PRO A 262 -44.58 -48.90 8.20
CA PRO A 262 -45.88 -48.25 8.12
C PRO A 262 -46.36 -48.12 6.67
N MET A 263 -47.58 -48.47 6.44
CA MET A 263 -48.31 -48.35 5.18
C MET A 263 -48.52 -46.88 4.77
N ILE A 264 -48.28 -46.63 3.51
CA ILE A 264 -48.63 -45.39 2.81
C ILE A 264 -50.16 -45.43 2.62
N ARG A 265 -50.87 -44.39 3.00
CA ARG A 265 -52.25 -44.11 2.65
C ARG A 265 -52.27 -42.98 1.62
N ASP A 266 -52.73 -43.33 0.46
CA ASP A 266 -53.12 -42.46 -0.63
C ASP A 266 -54.41 -41.66 -0.31
N GLY A 267 -54.51 -40.48 -0.91
CA GLY A 267 -55.71 -39.72 -1.15
C GLY A 267 -55.82 -38.47 -0.19
N GLU A 268 -55.99 -37.27 -0.63
CA GLU A 268 -57.03 -36.73 -1.49
C GLU A 268 -56.73 -35.30 -1.89
N LYS A 269 -57.15 -34.95 -3.09
CA LYS A 269 -57.23 -33.64 -3.69
C LYS A 269 -58.21 -32.74 -2.91
N VAL A 270 -57.85 -31.45 -2.71
CA VAL A 270 -58.67 -30.33 -3.19
C VAL A 270 -57.70 -29.15 -3.44
#